data_eccadbc15d301d56a5225f24b00d9e66
#
_entry.id   eccadbc15d301d56a5225f24b00d9e66
#
_cell.length_a   1.000
_cell.length_b   1.000
_cell.length_c   1.000
_cell.angle_alpha   90.00
_cell.angle_beta   90.00
_cell.angle_gamma   90.00
#
_symmetry.space_group_name_H-M   'P 1'
#
loop_
_entity.id
_entity.type
_entity.pdbx_description
1 polymer ?
#
loop_
_entity_poly.entity_id
_entity_poly.type
_entity_poly.pdbx_seq_one_letter_code
_entity_poly.pdbx_strand_id
1 'polypeptide(L)'
;MTAGTDTAGRAPAAPAMSVFERYLTVWVLLCIVAGIALGQLAPGMFQAIGRMEVAQVNLPVGLLIWIMVIPMLLKVDFGALGQVRQHWRGIGVTLFVNWAVKPFSMALLAWIFIRQVFAEWLPADQLDSYVAGLILLAAAPCTAMVFVWSRLTGGDPVFTLSQVALNDTIMVFAFAPIVGLLLGLSAITVPWDTLLVSVVLYIVIPVIIAQLWRRALLRRSQAAFDRALERIGPLSIAALLLTLVLLFAFQGQAILQQPLVIAMLAVPILIQVFFNSGLAYWLNRQVGEKHNIACPSALIGASNFFELAVAAAISLFGFHSGAALATVVGVLIEVPVMLLVVRVVNRSRGWYEQAARNAGGHPA
;
A
#
# COMPACT_ATOMS: atom_id res chain seq x y z
N MET A 1 53.84 -18.06 20.87
CA MET A 1 53.44 -17.23 19.71
C MET A 1 52.38 -18.00 18.95
N THR A 2 51.12 -17.75 19.30
CA THR A 2 49.95 -18.31 18.60
C THR A 2 49.12 -17.13 18.11
N ALA A 3 49.13 -16.99 16.76
CA ALA A 3 48.39 -15.95 16.10
C ALA A 3 46.86 -16.26 16.19
N GLY A 4 46.13 -15.43 16.91
CA GLY A 4 44.68 -15.42 16.91
C GLY A 4 44.19 -14.83 15.60
N THR A 5 43.52 -15.63 14.78
CA THR A 5 42.81 -15.17 13.59
C THR A 5 41.49 -14.51 14.05
N ASP A 6 41.47 -13.21 14.03
CA ASP A 6 40.25 -12.38 14.15
C ASP A 6 39.32 -12.69 12.96
N THR A 7 38.36 -13.57 13.16
CA THR A 7 37.18 -13.67 12.28
C THR A 7 36.18 -12.60 12.67
N ALA A 8 36.46 -11.36 12.25
CA ALA A 8 35.45 -10.30 12.28
C ALA A 8 34.23 -10.76 11.46
N GLY A 9 33.13 -11.02 12.14
CA GLY A 9 31.87 -11.47 11.55
C GLY A 9 31.40 -10.49 10.49
N ARG A 10 31.60 -10.86 9.24
CA ARG A 10 31.03 -10.16 8.08
C ARG A 10 29.51 -10.27 8.19
N ALA A 11 28.85 -9.15 8.46
CA ALA A 11 27.40 -9.10 8.41
C ALA A 11 26.92 -9.72 7.08
N PRO A 12 25.89 -10.58 7.09
CA PRO A 12 25.39 -11.19 5.86
C PRO A 12 25.04 -10.07 4.86
N ALA A 13 25.60 -10.16 3.67
CA ALA A 13 25.35 -9.21 2.60
C ALA A 13 23.84 -9.18 2.34
N ALA A 14 23.25 -7.99 2.35
CA ALA A 14 21.84 -7.83 2.03
C ALA A 14 21.56 -8.51 0.67
N PRO A 15 20.46 -9.29 0.55
CA PRO A 15 20.17 -9.99 -0.69
C PRO A 15 20.10 -8.99 -1.84
N ALA A 16 20.72 -9.33 -2.97
CA ALA A 16 20.79 -8.49 -4.15
C ALA A 16 19.36 -8.09 -4.58
N MET A 17 19.13 -6.80 -4.77
CA MET A 17 17.86 -6.29 -5.26
C MET A 17 17.56 -6.88 -6.65
N SER A 18 16.33 -7.30 -6.88
CA SER A 18 15.88 -7.71 -8.21
C SER A 18 15.95 -6.53 -9.19
N VAL A 19 16.09 -6.84 -10.49
CA VAL A 19 16.07 -5.79 -11.55
C VAL A 19 14.78 -4.95 -11.48
N PHE A 20 13.66 -5.58 -11.16
CA PHE A 20 12.39 -4.90 -10.97
C PHE A 20 12.46 -3.87 -9.83
N GLU A 21 12.91 -4.28 -8.65
CA GLU A 21 13.02 -3.39 -7.47
C GLU A 21 13.97 -2.21 -7.73
N ARG A 22 15.07 -2.47 -8.43
CA ARG A 22 16.08 -1.45 -8.75
C ARG A 22 15.55 -0.37 -9.69
N TYR A 23 14.70 -0.74 -10.64
CA TYR A 23 14.15 0.16 -11.65
C TYR A 23 12.64 0.40 -11.49
N LEU A 24 12.10 0.20 -10.29
CA LEU A 24 10.67 0.30 -10.02
C LEU A 24 10.05 1.60 -10.53
N THR A 25 10.70 2.74 -10.28
CA THR A 25 10.21 4.05 -10.75
C THR A 25 10.12 4.11 -12.27
N VAL A 26 11.10 3.51 -12.98
CA VAL A 26 11.10 3.46 -14.44
C VAL A 26 9.97 2.59 -14.95
N TRP A 27 9.73 1.42 -14.33
CA TRP A 27 8.62 0.55 -14.68
C TRP A 27 7.26 1.23 -14.50
N VAL A 28 7.06 1.90 -13.37
CA VAL A 28 5.83 2.65 -13.11
C VAL A 28 5.65 3.78 -14.10
N LEU A 29 6.70 4.57 -14.39
CA LEU A 29 6.65 5.63 -15.40
C LEU A 29 6.30 5.09 -16.79
N LEU A 30 6.88 3.97 -17.19
CA LEU A 30 6.55 3.31 -18.46
C LEU A 30 5.09 2.86 -18.50
N CYS A 31 4.55 2.31 -17.40
CA CYS A 31 3.14 1.95 -17.31
C CYS A 31 2.20 3.16 -17.41
N ILE A 32 2.59 4.29 -16.80
CA ILE A 32 1.84 5.55 -16.90
C ILE A 32 1.78 6.00 -18.36
N VAL A 33 2.95 6.13 -19.01
CA VAL A 33 3.06 6.58 -20.40
C VAL A 33 2.33 5.60 -21.33
N ALA A 34 2.57 4.29 -21.19
CA ALA A 34 1.93 3.27 -22.00
C ALA A 34 0.40 3.25 -21.79
N GLY A 35 -0.05 3.33 -20.54
CA GLY A 35 -1.48 3.36 -20.21
C GLY A 35 -2.18 4.56 -20.85
N ILE A 36 -1.65 5.76 -20.64
CA ILE A 36 -2.22 6.98 -21.23
C ILE A 36 -2.21 6.90 -22.75
N ALA A 37 -1.10 6.48 -23.37
CA ALA A 37 -1.00 6.34 -24.80
C ALA A 37 -2.01 5.33 -25.38
N LEU A 38 -2.11 4.14 -24.78
CA LEU A 38 -3.05 3.11 -25.19
C LEU A 38 -4.50 3.55 -25.00
N GLY A 39 -4.81 4.24 -23.89
CA GLY A 39 -6.13 4.82 -23.65
C GLY A 39 -6.56 5.82 -24.71
N GLN A 40 -5.60 6.60 -25.24
CA GLN A 40 -5.85 7.55 -26.35
C GLN A 40 -5.95 6.85 -27.71
N LEU A 41 -5.11 5.85 -27.98
CA LEU A 41 -5.05 5.17 -29.27
C LEU A 41 -6.21 4.19 -29.47
N ALA A 42 -6.68 3.56 -28.41
CA ALA A 42 -7.72 2.53 -28.47
C ALA A 42 -8.83 2.73 -27.41
N PRO A 43 -9.49 3.89 -27.36
CA PRO A 43 -10.48 4.19 -26.31
C PRO A 43 -11.65 3.19 -26.31
N GLY A 44 -12.08 2.71 -27.47
CA GLY A 44 -13.16 1.74 -27.57
C GLY A 44 -12.84 0.40 -26.90
N MET A 45 -11.59 -0.06 -26.99
CA MET A 45 -11.14 -1.28 -26.31
C MET A 45 -11.24 -1.13 -24.79
N PHE A 46 -10.73 -0.03 -24.24
CA PHE A 46 -10.78 0.20 -22.80
C PHE A 46 -12.19 0.45 -22.29
N GLN A 47 -13.06 1.11 -23.08
CA GLN A 47 -14.48 1.21 -22.76
C GLN A 47 -15.17 -0.16 -22.75
N ALA A 48 -14.83 -1.07 -23.68
CA ALA A 48 -15.35 -2.43 -23.68
C ALA A 48 -14.89 -3.21 -22.44
N ILE A 49 -13.60 -3.10 -22.07
CA ILE A 49 -13.04 -3.69 -20.83
C ILE A 49 -13.75 -3.10 -19.61
N GLY A 50 -13.97 -1.78 -19.57
CA GLY A 50 -14.68 -1.09 -18.51
C GLY A 50 -16.11 -1.58 -18.31
N ARG A 51 -16.80 -1.98 -19.39
CA ARG A 51 -18.18 -2.54 -19.37
C ARG A 51 -18.27 -4.00 -18.94
N MET A 52 -17.14 -4.70 -18.80
CA MET A 52 -17.10 -6.09 -18.36
C MET A 52 -17.31 -6.19 -16.84
N GLU A 53 -18.48 -5.79 -16.38
CA GLU A 53 -18.84 -5.74 -14.96
C GLU A 53 -19.92 -6.78 -14.63
N VAL A 54 -19.74 -7.42 -13.47
CA VAL A 54 -20.76 -8.27 -12.84
C VAL A 54 -20.92 -7.78 -11.40
N ALA A 55 -22.14 -7.46 -11.01
CA ALA A 55 -22.46 -6.90 -9.69
C ALA A 55 -21.58 -5.67 -9.33
N GLN A 56 -21.41 -4.76 -10.28
CA GLN A 56 -20.57 -3.54 -10.18
C GLN A 56 -19.07 -3.81 -9.97
N VAL A 57 -18.62 -5.04 -10.20
CA VAL A 57 -17.20 -5.42 -10.13
C VAL A 57 -16.69 -5.64 -11.54
N ASN A 58 -15.62 -4.92 -11.91
CA ASN A 58 -14.95 -5.12 -13.19
C ASN A 58 -14.14 -6.42 -13.17
N LEU A 59 -14.55 -7.40 -13.98
CA LEU A 59 -13.96 -8.74 -13.99
C LEU A 59 -12.46 -8.74 -14.39
N PRO A 60 -12.03 -8.04 -15.46
CA PRO A 60 -10.61 -7.97 -15.82
C PRO A 60 -9.73 -7.37 -14.71
N VAL A 61 -10.17 -6.27 -14.10
CA VAL A 61 -9.43 -5.64 -13.00
C VAL A 61 -9.42 -6.56 -11.78
N GLY A 62 -10.54 -7.16 -11.43
CA GLY A 62 -10.64 -8.12 -10.34
C GLY A 62 -9.71 -9.31 -10.50
N LEU A 63 -9.65 -9.89 -11.71
CA LEU A 63 -8.78 -11.01 -12.02
C LEU A 63 -7.29 -10.62 -11.86
N LEU A 64 -6.89 -9.46 -12.36
CA LEU A 64 -5.52 -8.96 -12.22
C LEU A 64 -5.14 -8.73 -10.76
N ILE A 65 -6.06 -8.16 -9.96
CA ILE A 65 -5.87 -8.00 -8.53
C ILE A 65 -5.66 -9.36 -7.86
N TRP A 66 -6.46 -10.38 -8.19
CA TRP A 66 -6.29 -11.73 -7.65
C TRP A 66 -4.94 -12.34 -8.02
N ILE A 67 -4.53 -12.24 -9.29
CA ILE A 67 -3.23 -12.75 -9.77
C ILE A 67 -2.08 -12.05 -9.04
N MET A 68 -2.23 -10.78 -8.69
CA MET A 68 -1.24 -10.01 -7.97
C MET A 68 -1.23 -10.32 -6.48
N VAL A 69 -2.39 -10.32 -5.83
CA VAL A 69 -2.53 -10.39 -4.37
C VAL A 69 -2.36 -11.82 -3.83
N ILE A 70 -2.88 -12.84 -4.52
CA ILE A 70 -2.80 -14.23 -4.05
C ILE A 70 -1.35 -14.70 -3.81
N PRO A 71 -0.38 -14.48 -4.73
CA PRO A 71 1.03 -14.84 -4.48
C PRO A 71 1.66 -14.14 -3.28
N MET A 72 1.19 -12.96 -2.96
CA MET A 72 1.68 -12.20 -1.80
C MET A 72 1.11 -12.77 -0.50
N LEU A 73 -0.20 -13.04 -0.49
CA LEU A 73 -0.89 -13.67 0.64
C LEU A 73 -0.41 -15.11 0.91
N LEU A 74 0.14 -15.81 -0.09
CA LEU A 74 0.81 -17.10 0.10
C LEU A 74 2.03 -17.00 1.02
N LYS A 75 2.76 -15.88 0.98
CA LYS A 75 3.93 -15.64 1.85
C LYS A 75 3.54 -15.38 3.29
N VAL A 76 2.31 -14.92 3.53
CA VAL A 76 1.82 -14.55 4.85
C VAL A 76 1.54 -15.80 5.68
N ASP A 77 2.22 -15.91 6.83
CA ASP A 77 2.00 -16.97 7.80
C ASP A 77 1.17 -16.45 8.98
N PHE A 78 -0.13 -16.63 8.90
CA PHE A 78 -1.03 -16.28 10.01
C PHE A 78 -0.80 -17.13 11.27
N GLY A 79 -0.13 -18.30 11.16
CA GLY A 79 0.27 -19.12 12.30
C GLY A 79 1.46 -18.56 13.06
N ALA A 80 2.34 -17.77 12.38
CA ALA A 80 3.51 -17.14 12.98
C ALA A 80 3.18 -15.90 13.83
N LEU A 81 1.93 -15.49 13.93
CA LEU A 81 1.50 -14.36 14.78
C LEU A 81 1.89 -14.54 16.27
N GLY A 82 2.22 -15.77 16.72
CA GLY A 82 2.77 -16.02 18.04
C GLY A 82 4.17 -15.41 18.29
N GLN A 83 4.94 -15.11 17.22
CA GLN A 83 6.27 -14.47 17.30
C GLN A 83 6.20 -12.94 17.48
N VAL A 84 5.00 -12.37 17.41
CA VAL A 84 4.67 -10.95 17.58
C VAL A 84 5.18 -10.36 18.92
N ARG A 85 5.44 -11.21 19.94
CA ARG A 85 5.84 -10.77 21.29
C ARG A 85 7.19 -10.06 21.35
N GLN A 86 8.10 -10.26 20.38
CA GLN A 86 9.45 -9.65 20.44
C GLN A 86 9.43 -8.14 20.17
N HIS A 87 8.53 -7.65 19.30
CA HIS A 87 8.44 -6.24 18.89
C HIS A 87 7.03 -5.69 19.06
N TRP A 88 6.34 -6.07 20.15
CA TRP A 88 4.95 -5.69 20.39
C TRP A 88 4.72 -4.16 20.39
N ARG A 89 5.72 -3.37 20.84
CA ARG A 89 5.67 -1.90 20.84
C ARG A 89 5.66 -1.35 19.42
N GLY A 90 6.61 -1.78 18.59
CA GLY A 90 6.67 -1.38 17.18
C GLY A 90 5.44 -1.84 16.38
N ILE A 91 4.94 -3.03 16.69
CA ILE A 91 3.69 -3.53 16.12
C ILE A 91 2.51 -2.65 16.53
N GLY A 92 2.38 -2.33 17.81
CA GLY A 92 1.34 -1.45 18.31
C GLY A 92 1.37 -0.05 17.67
N VAL A 93 2.56 0.54 17.54
CA VAL A 93 2.74 1.82 16.84
C VAL A 93 2.28 1.75 15.39
N THR A 94 2.70 0.71 14.67
CA THR A 94 2.31 0.57 13.24
C THR A 94 0.81 0.41 13.08
N LEU A 95 0.18 -0.44 13.89
CA LEU A 95 -1.26 -0.65 13.86
C LEU A 95 -2.04 0.61 14.25
N PHE A 96 -1.57 1.32 15.28
CA PHE A 96 -2.17 2.59 15.69
C PHE A 96 -2.14 3.62 14.56
N VAL A 97 -0.98 3.80 13.92
CA VAL A 97 -0.86 4.74 12.81
C VAL A 97 -1.73 4.31 11.63
N ASN A 98 -1.73 3.03 11.25
CA ASN A 98 -2.50 2.54 10.10
C ASN A 98 -4.01 2.60 10.28
N TRP A 99 -4.51 2.31 11.49
CA TRP A 99 -5.95 2.08 11.70
C TRP A 99 -6.63 3.19 12.50
N ALA A 100 -5.91 3.90 13.36
CA ALA A 100 -6.45 4.98 14.16
C ALA A 100 -6.03 6.38 13.68
N VAL A 101 -4.92 6.52 12.95
CA VAL A 101 -4.44 7.85 12.50
C VAL A 101 -4.67 8.04 11.01
N LYS A 102 -4.19 7.12 10.19
CA LYS A 102 -4.13 7.28 8.73
C LYS A 102 -5.47 7.54 8.06
N PRO A 103 -6.53 6.73 8.27
CA PRO A 103 -7.83 6.96 7.64
C PRO A 103 -8.46 8.28 8.07
N PHE A 104 -8.40 8.59 9.36
CA PHE A 104 -9.01 9.80 9.93
C PHE A 104 -8.25 11.07 9.54
N SER A 105 -6.92 11.03 9.50
CA SER A 105 -6.10 12.14 9.03
C SER A 105 -6.35 12.44 7.55
N MET A 106 -6.55 11.41 6.70
CA MET A 106 -6.89 11.64 5.30
C MET A 106 -8.30 12.22 5.15
N ALA A 107 -9.27 11.73 5.90
CA ALA A 107 -10.62 12.31 5.87
C ALA A 107 -10.61 13.80 6.27
N LEU A 108 -9.84 14.17 7.30
CA LEU A 108 -9.64 15.55 7.70
C LEU A 108 -8.92 16.37 6.61
N LEU A 109 -7.84 15.85 6.03
CA LEU A 109 -7.12 16.52 4.94
C LEU A 109 -8.00 16.67 3.69
N ALA A 110 -8.78 15.65 3.34
CA ALA A 110 -9.72 15.71 2.24
C ALA A 110 -10.78 16.79 2.50
N TRP A 111 -11.33 16.86 3.70
CA TRP A 111 -12.27 17.91 4.07
C TRP A 111 -11.64 19.31 3.99
N ILE A 112 -10.45 19.50 4.54
CA ILE A 112 -9.75 20.80 4.51
C ILE A 112 -9.44 21.20 3.07
N PHE A 113 -8.75 20.34 2.33
CA PHE A 113 -8.22 20.73 1.02
C PHE A 113 -9.28 20.70 -0.08
N ILE A 114 -10.13 19.66 -0.14
CA ILE A 114 -11.09 19.51 -1.24
C ILE A 114 -12.31 20.39 -1.03
N ARG A 115 -12.86 20.45 0.21
CA ARG A 115 -14.11 21.20 0.47
C ARG A 115 -13.91 22.64 0.94
N GLN A 116 -12.69 23.03 1.39
CA GLN A 116 -12.45 24.39 1.87
C GLN A 116 -11.44 25.13 0.97
N VAL A 117 -10.23 24.59 0.83
CA VAL A 117 -9.12 25.29 0.16
C VAL A 117 -9.31 25.31 -1.36
N PHE A 118 -9.63 24.17 -1.96
CA PHE A 118 -9.70 24.01 -3.42
C PHE A 118 -11.10 23.97 -3.99
N ALA A 119 -12.13 24.17 -3.17
CA ALA A 119 -13.53 24.03 -3.58
C ALA A 119 -13.93 24.93 -4.77
N GLU A 120 -13.35 26.13 -4.86
CA GLU A 120 -13.63 27.08 -5.95
C GLU A 120 -12.98 26.67 -7.29
N TRP A 121 -11.91 25.88 -7.25
CA TRP A 121 -11.17 25.46 -8.46
C TRP A 121 -11.48 24.04 -8.91
N LEU A 122 -12.15 23.26 -8.08
CA LEU A 122 -12.56 21.90 -8.39
C LEU A 122 -14.00 21.87 -8.93
N PRO A 123 -14.35 20.92 -9.82
CA PRO A 123 -15.72 20.69 -10.25
C PRO A 123 -16.63 20.41 -9.05
N ALA A 124 -17.65 21.26 -8.84
CA ALA A 124 -18.50 21.20 -7.66
C ALA A 124 -19.28 19.87 -7.54
N ASP A 125 -19.64 19.26 -8.67
CA ASP A 125 -20.31 17.96 -8.75
C ASP A 125 -19.40 16.77 -8.42
N GLN A 126 -18.07 16.96 -8.38
CA GLN A 126 -17.09 15.91 -8.11
C GLN A 126 -16.45 16.00 -6.71
N LEU A 127 -16.71 17.05 -5.93
CA LEU A 127 -16.07 17.25 -4.62
C LEU A 127 -16.24 16.05 -3.69
N ASP A 128 -17.46 15.54 -3.57
CA ASP A 128 -17.76 14.37 -2.73
C ASP A 128 -17.07 13.11 -3.25
N SER A 129 -17.00 12.97 -4.56
CA SER A 129 -16.33 11.87 -5.22
C SER A 129 -14.81 11.89 -4.97
N TYR A 130 -14.17 13.05 -5.03
CA TYR A 130 -12.75 13.21 -4.68
C TYR A 130 -12.48 12.88 -3.21
N VAL A 131 -13.31 13.38 -2.29
CA VAL A 131 -13.22 13.07 -0.85
C VAL A 131 -13.35 11.56 -0.62
N ALA A 132 -14.32 10.90 -1.28
CA ALA A 132 -14.52 9.47 -1.18
C ALA A 132 -13.28 8.68 -1.67
N GLY A 133 -12.70 9.07 -2.79
CA GLY A 133 -11.49 8.44 -3.33
C GLY A 133 -10.29 8.55 -2.39
N LEU A 134 -10.07 9.71 -1.79
CA LEU A 134 -9.02 9.92 -0.80
C LEU A 134 -9.23 9.09 0.48
N ILE A 135 -10.46 8.98 0.95
CA ILE A 135 -10.82 8.11 2.09
C ILE A 135 -10.53 6.64 1.75
N LEU A 136 -11.00 6.17 0.59
CA LEU A 136 -10.76 4.80 0.14
C LEU A 136 -9.26 4.49 0.03
N LEU A 137 -8.48 5.43 -0.51
CA LEU A 137 -7.02 5.28 -0.66
C LEU A 137 -6.33 5.06 0.69
N ALA A 138 -6.71 5.80 1.71
CA ALA A 138 -6.08 5.76 3.02
C ALA A 138 -6.65 4.70 3.97
N ALA A 139 -7.79 4.10 3.65
CA ALA A 139 -8.48 3.15 4.52
C ALA A 139 -7.78 1.81 4.66
N ALA A 140 -6.88 1.46 3.73
CA ALA A 140 -6.12 0.22 3.79
C ALA A 140 -4.61 0.47 3.64
N PRO A 141 -3.76 -0.17 4.49
CA PRO A 141 -2.32 -0.16 4.32
C PRO A 141 -1.90 -1.07 3.17
N CYS A 142 -0.89 -0.69 2.39
CA CYS A 142 -0.31 -1.55 1.37
C CYS A 142 0.41 -2.74 2.01
N THR A 143 0.21 -3.92 1.46
CA THR A 143 0.91 -5.15 1.85
C THR A 143 1.84 -5.65 0.74
N ALA A 144 1.64 -5.16 -0.47
CA ALA A 144 2.34 -5.56 -1.67
C ALA A 144 3.79 -5.09 -1.70
N MET A 145 3.98 -3.80 -1.63
CA MET A 145 5.28 -3.15 -1.81
C MET A 145 6.09 -3.05 -0.52
N VAL A 146 5.50 -3.37 0.63
CA VAL A 146 6.12 -3.25 1.95
C VAL A 146 7.44 -4.03 2.05
N PHE A 147 7.51 -5.22 1.48
CA PHE A 147 8.74 -6.01 1.49
C PHE A 147 9.88 -5.34 0.70
N VAL A 148 9.55 -4.65 -0.38
CA VAL A 148 10.53 -3.88 -1.17
C VAL A 148 11.04 -2.70 -0.34
N TRP A 149 10.12 -1.91 0.23
CA TRP A 149 10.46 -0.77 1.07
C TRP A 149 11.28 -1.17 2.31
N SER A 150 10.88 -2.24 2.98
CA SER A 150 11.59 -2.78 4.15
C SER A 150 13.03 -3.17 3.78
N ARG A 151 13.25 -3.88 2.66
CA ARG A 151 14.60 -4.24 2.20
C ARG A 151 15.46 -3.02 1.88
N LEU A 152 14.89 -2.00 1.25
CA LEU A 152 15.60 -0.76 0.91
C LEU A 152 16.08 0.03 2.14
N THR A 153 15.47 -0.20 3.29
CA THR A 153 15.83 0.46 4.55
C THR A 153 16.55 -0.45 5.54
N GLY A 154 16.87 -1.68 5.13
CA GLY A 154 17.46 -2.66 6.05
C GLY A 154 16.53 -3.05 7.19
N GLY A 155 15.22 -3.04 6.93
CA GLY A 155 14.17 -3.41 7.88
C GLY A 155 14.21 -4.89 8.24
N ASP A 156 13.72 -5.21 9.43
CA ASP A 156 13.63 -6.58 9.91
C ASP A 156 12.57 -7.37 9.13
N PRO A 157 12.94 -8.51 8.48
CA PRO A 157 12.01 -9.28 7.66
C PRO A 157 10.89 -9.94 8.48
N VAL A 158 11.19 -10.37 9.71
CA VAL A 158 10.22 -11.05 10.58
C VAL A 158 9.18 -10.04 11.06
N PHE A 159 9.62 -8.85 11.48
CA PHE A 159 8.74 -7.74 11.81
C PHE A 159 7.84 -7.37 10.62
N THR A 160 8.43 -7.19 9.44
CA THR A 160 7.71 -6.82 8.23
C THR A 160 6.65 -7.86 7.87
N LEU A 161 6.99 -9.15 7.90
CA LEU A 161 6.05 -10.24 7.64
C LEU A 161 4.91 -10.27 8.67
N SER A 162 5.23 -10.07 9.95
CA SER A 162 4.22 -10.01 11.02
C SER A 162 3.27 -8.84 10.83
N GLN A 163 3.78 -7.68 10.41
CA GLN A 163 2.97 -6.50 10.11
C GLN A 163 2.03 -6.72 8.94
N VAL A 164 2.51 -7.33 7.86
CA VAL A 164 1.67 -7.68 6.71
C VAL A 164 0.54 -8.61 7.15
N ALA A 165 0.85 -9.70 7.87
CA ALA A 165 -0.14 -10.65 8.35
C ALA A 165 -1.21 -10.00 9.25
N LEU A 166 -0.80 -9.13 10.18
CA LEU A 166 -1.71 -8.42 11.07
C LEU A 166 -2.59 -7.42 10.32
N ASN A 167 -2.00 -6.60 9.46
CA ASN A 167 -2.75 -5.60 8.70
C ASN A 167 -3.75 -6.27 7.73
N ASP A 168 -3.37 -7.36 7.05
CA ASP A 168 -4.28 -8.12 6.20
C ASP A 168 -5.44 -8.73 7.00
N THR A 169 -5.15 -9.26 8.20
CA THR A 169 -6.19 -9.80 9.08
C THR A 169 -7.17 -8.71 9.52
N ILE A 170 -6.65 -7.57 9.97
CA ILE A 170 -7.48 -6.46 10.42
C ILE A 170 -8.28 -5.88 9.25
N MET A 171 -7.68 -5.78 8.06
CA MET A 171 -8.31 -5.23 6.86
C MET A 171 -9.60 -5.97 6.48
N VAL A 172 -9.64 -7.29 6.63
CA VAL A 172 -10.85 -8.11 6.36
C VAL A 172 -12.06 -7.61 7.15
N PHE A 173 -11.84 -7.16 8.39
CA PHE A 173 -12.93 -6.74 9.30
C PHE A 173 -13.08 -5.23 9.40
N ALA A 174 -12.00 -4.47 9.26
CA ALA A 174 -11.97 -3.05 9.56
C ALA A 174 -12.20 -2.16 8.33
N PHE A 175 -11.86 -2.63 7.12
CA PHE A 175 -11.94 -1.79 5.92
C PHE A 175 -13.34 -1.22 5.68
N ALA A 176 -14.36 -2.10 5.57
CA ALA A 176 -15.73 -1.65 5.29
C ALA A 176 -16.30 -0.75 6.41
N PRO A 177 -16.18 -1.10 7.71
CA PRO A 177 -16.64 -0.22 8.78
C PRO A 177 -15.96 1.16 8.80
N ILE A 178 -14.63 1.21 8.58
CA ILE A 178 -13.89 2.48 8.55
C ILE A 178 -14.30 3.32 7.36
N VAL A 179 -14.36 2.73 6.16
CA VAL A 179 -14.81 3.44 4.96
C VAL A 179 -16.24 3.95 5.14
N GLY A 180 -17.16 3.08 5.56
CA GLY A 180 -18.54 3.45 5.79
C GLY A 180 -18.70 4.57 6.82
N LEU A 181 -17.96 4.51 7.93
CA LEU A 181 -17.95 5.55 8.95
C LEU A 181 -17.45 6.88 8.38
N LEU A 182 -16.32 6.90 7.69
CA LEU A 182 -15.68 8.12 7.19
C LEU A 182 -16.46 8.75 6.03
N LEU A 183 -17.02 7.95 5.14
CA LEU A 183 -17.94 8.44 4.11
C LEU A 183 -19.20 9.05 4.74
N GLY A 184 -19.79 8.35 5.72
CA GLY A 184 -20.95 8.87 6.46
C GLY A 184 -20.68 10.17 7.21
N LEU A 185 -19.54 10.29 7.89
CA LEU A 185 -19.08 11.54 8.52
C LEU A 185 -18.86 12.66 7.52
N SER A 186 -18.49 12.32 6.28
CA SER A 186 -18.31 13.26 5.18
C SER A 186 -19.63 13.59 4.44
N ALA A 187 -20.76 13.13 4.94
CA ALA A 187 -22.10 13.27 4.35
C ALA A 187 -22.21 12.63 2.94
N ILE A 188 -21.42 11.60 2.66
CA ILE A 188 -21.42 10.86 1.40
C ILE A 188 -22.26 9.61 1.57
N THR A 189 -23.18 9.36 0.65
CA THR A 189 -24.03 8.16 0.67
C THR A 189 -23.18 6.90 0.51
N VAL A 190 -23.32 5.96 1.46
CA VAL A 190 -22.57 4.71 1.49
C VAL A 190 -23.37 3.61 0.81
N PRO A 191 -22.97 3.08 -0.34
CA PRO A 191 -23.58 1.89 -0.93
C PRO A 191 -23.04 0.62 -0.23
N TRP A 192 -23.62 0.30 0.93
CA TRP A 192 -23.14 -0.81 1.79
C TRP A 192 -23.08 -2.14 1.10
N ASP A 193 -24.07 -2.47 0.26
CA ASP A 193 -24.10 -3.72 -0.48
C ASP A 193 -22.87 -3.86 -1.39
N THR A 194 -22.58 -2.81 -2.17
CA THR A 194 -21.41 -2.80 -3.07
C THR A 194 -20.09 -2.78 -2.30
N LEU A 195 -20.03 -2.05 -1.18
CA LEU A 195 -18.85 -2.01 -0.33
C LEU A 195 -18.54 -3.39 0.27
N LEU A 196 -19.56 -4.09 0.80
CA LEU A 196 -19.38 -5.44 1.35
C LEU A 196 -19.02 -6.46 0.26
N VAL A 197 -19.66 -6.40 -0.90
CA VAL A 197 -19.31 -7.25 -2.06
C VAL A 197 -17.86 -7.01 -2.48
N SER A 198 -17.41 -5.76 -2.54
CA SER A 198 -16.01 -5.41 -2.86
C SER A 198 -15.03 -6.01 -1.85
N VAL A 199 -15.32 -5.92 -0.55
CA VAL A 199 -14.47 -6.53 0.50
C VAL A 199 -14.41 -8.05 0.34
N VAL A 200 -15.54 -8.70 0.11
CA VAL A 200 -15.59 -10.15 -0.08
C VAL A 200 -14.76 -10.55 -1.29
N LEU A 201 -14.94 -9.87 -2.43
CA LEU A 201 -14.28 -10.23 -3.69
C LEU A 201 -12.79 -9.88 -3.69
N TYR A 202 -12.40 -8.72 -3.18
CA TYR A 202 -11.02 -8.25 -3.31
C TYR A 202 -10.14 -8.60 -2.10
N ILE A 203 -10.72 -8.96 -0.95
CA ILE A 203 -9.97 -9.28 0.26
C ILE A 203 -10.26 -10.72 0.72
N VAL A 204 -11.51 -11.04 1.06
CA VAL A 204 -11.86 -12.30 1.74
C VAL A 204 -11.56 -13.51 0.87
N ILE A 205 -12.03 -13.51 -0.37
CA ILE A 205 -11.84 -14.64 -1.29
C ILE A 205 -10.36 -14.86 -1.62
N PRO A 206 -9.55 -13.84 -2.00
CA PRO A 206 -8.11 -14.02 -2.18
C PRO A 206 -7.38 -14.56 -0.95
N VAL A 207 -7.71 -14.09 0.25
CA VAL A 207 -7.14 -14.60 1.50
C VAL A 207 -7.46 -16.08 1.68
N ILE A 208 -8.71 -16.48 1.50
CA ILE A 208 -9.12 -17.89 1.65
C ILE A 208 -8.39 -18.75 0.61
N ILE A 209 -8.38 -18.37 -0.66
CA ILE A 209 -7.70 -19.11 -1.73
C ILE A 209 -6.21 -19.25 -1.42
N ALA A 210 -5.54 -18.15 -1.07
CA ALA A 210 -4.12 -18.16 -0.76
C ALA A 210 -3.80 -19.06 0.43
N GLN A 211 -4.58 -19.02 1.51
CA GLN A 211 -4.32 -19.81 2.70
C GLN A 211 -4.62 -21.31 2.48
N LEU A 212 -5.66 -21.63 1.72
CA LEU A 212 -5.93 -23.03 1.35
C LEU A 212 -4.80 -23.58 0.45
N TRP A 213 -4.36 -22.79 -0.52
CA TRP A 213 -3.25 -23.15 -1.40
C TRP A 213 -1.93 -23.27 -0.66
N ARG A 214 -1.61 -22.33 0.24
CA ARG A 214 -0.46 -22.40 1.14
C ARG A 214 -0.46 -23.72 1.94
N ARG A 215 -1.58 -24.05 2.59
CA ARG A 215 -1.70 -25.30 3.36
C ARG A 215 -1.51 -26.53 2.47
N ALA A 216 -2.08 -26.54 1.27
CA ALA A 216 -1.93 -27.64 0.34
C ALA A 216 -0.47 -27.83 -0.14
N LEU A 217 0.24 -26.74 -0.44
CA LEU A 217 1.64 -26.78 -0.83
C LEU A 217 2.56 -27.24 0.30
N LEU A 218 2.39 -26.70 1.51
CA LEU A 218 3.19 -27.06 2.69
C LEU A 218 2.95 -28.50 3.14
N ARG A 219 1.73 -29.05 2.96
CA ARG A 219 1.45 -30.47 3.21
C ARG A 219 2.24 -31.39 2.27
N ARG A 220 2.61 -30.91 1.07
CA ARG A 220 3.44 -31.71 0.14
C ARG A 220 4.92 -31.64 0.52
N SER A 221 5.50 -30.45 0.54
CA SER A 221 6.86 -30.17 1.01
C SER A 221 7.14 -28.66 0.98
N GLN A 222 8.12 -28.22 1.79
CA GLN A 222 8.65 -26.84 1.69
C GLN A 222 9.19 -26.53 0.28
N ALA A 223 9.87 -27.47 -0.36
CA ALA A 223 10.36 -27.32 -1.73
C ALA A 223 9.24 -27.14 -2.78
N ALA A 224 8.05 -27.70 -2.54
CA ALA A 224 6.90 -27.47 -3.41
C ALA A 224 6.34 -26.05 -3.25
N PHE A 225 6.33 -25.54 -2.03
CA PHE A 225 5.93 -24.18 -1.71
C PHE A 225 6.89 -23.15 -2.35
N ASP A 226 8.20 -23.33 -2.16
CA ASP A 226 9.22 -22.43 -2.69
C ASP A 226 9.19 -22.39 -4.23
N ARG A 227 9.09 -23.55 -4.88
CA ARG A 227 8.93 -23.63 -6.36
C ARG A 227 7.65 -22.95 -6.87
N ALA A 228 6.55 -23.05 -6.11
CA ALA A 228 5.33 -22.36 -6.47
C ALA A 228 5.53 -20.84 -6.42
N LEU A 229 6.13 -20.31 -5.33
CA LEU A 229 6.42 -18.88 -5.20
C LEU A 229 7.35 -18.36 -6.29
N GLU A 230 8.40 -19.12 -6.65
CA GLU A 230 9.31 -18.77 -7.75
C GLU A 230 8.59 -18.66 -9.10
N ARG A 231 7.63 -19.55 -9.37
CA ARG A 231 6.89 -19.56 -10.64
C ARG A 231 5.83 -18.45 -10.74
N ILE A 232 5.13 -18.19 -9.62
CA ILE A 232 4.02 -17.22 -9.63
C ILE A 232 4.47 -15.79 -9.32
N GLY A 233 5.67 -15.61 -8.72
CA GLY A 233 6.22 -14.29 -8.42
C GLY A 233 6.29 -13.36 -9.65
N PRO A 234 6.89 -13.78 -10.77
CA PRO A 234 6.92 -12.98 -11.99
C PRO A 234 5.53 -12.65 -12.55
N LEU A 235 4.56 -13.58 -12.40
CA LEU A 235 3.18 -13.36 -12.84
C LEU A 235 2.49 -12.29 -11.99
N SER A 236 2.76 -12.25 -10.68
CA SER A 236 2.27 -11.20 -9.79
C SER A 236 2.79 -9.82 -10.20
N ILE A 237 4.08 -9.72 -10.54
CA ILE A 237 4.68 -8.47 -11.03
C ILE A 237 4.07 -8.06 -12.38
N ALA A 238 3.90 -8.99 -13.30
CA ALA A 238 3.28 -8.71 -14.59
C ALA A 238 1.82 -8.24 -14.42
N ALA A 239 1.06 -8.86 -13.52
CA ALA A 239 -0.31 -8.46 -13.21
C ALA A 239 -0.35 -7.05 -12.58
N LEU A 240 0.60 -6.72 -11.68
CA LEU A 240 0.74 -5.37 -11.13
C LEU A 240 0.96 -4.34 -12.24
N LEU A 241 1.95 -4.57 -13.11
CA LEU A 241 2.26 -3.64 -14.20
C LEU A 241 1.08 -3.50 -15.19
N LEU A 242 0.42 -4.61 -15.51
CA LEU A 242 -0.76 -4.58 -16.39
C LEU A 242 -1.94 -3.85 -15.74
N THR A 243 -2.14 -4.04 -14.44
CA THR A 243 -3.15 -3.27 -13.67
C THR A 243 -2.86 -1.78 -13.76
N LEU A 244 -1.60 -1.36 -13.55
CA LEU A 244 -1.21 0.04 -13.68
C LEU A 244 -1.49 0.57 -15.10
N VAL A 245 -1.12 -0.16 -16.14
CA VAL A 245 -1.43 0.22 -17.53
C VAL A 245 -2.92 0.40 -17.74
N LEU A 246 -3.76 -0.53 -17.26
CA LEU A 246 -5.21 -0.43 -17.38
C LEU A 246 -5.76 0.81 -16.63
N LEU A 247 -5.33 1.03 -15.39
CA LEU A 247 -5.78 2.16 -14.59
C LEU A 247 -5.44 3.50 -15.26
N PHE A 248 -4.22 3.63 -15.77
CA PHE A 248 -3.81 4.84 -16.49
C PHE A 248 -4.47 4.95 -17.88
N ALA A 249 -4.83 3.84 -18.53
CA ALA A 249 -5.58 3.88 -19.76
C ALA A 249 -7.03 4.35 -19.54
N PHE A 250 -7.68 3.91 -18.48
CA PHE A 250 -9.03 4.36 -18.13
C PHE A 250 -9.07 5.84 -17.72
N GLN A 251 -8.08 6.32 -16.99
CA GLN A 251 -8.04 7.69 -16.46
C GLN A 251 -7.17 8.64 -17.30
N GLY A 252 -6.53 8.14 -18.35
CA GLY A 252 -5.55 8.91 -19.13
C GLY A 252 -6.09 10.21 -19.70
N GLN A 253 -7.34 10.23 -20.16
CA GLN A 253 -7.99 11.43 -20.67
C GLN A 253 -8.19 12.47 -19.55
N ALA A 254 -8.69 12.06 -18.40
CA ALA A 254 -8.87 12.94 -17.24
C ALA A 254 -7.52 13.49 -16.75
N ILE A 255 -6.48 12.65 -16.72
CA ILE A 255 -5.13 13.03 -16.33
C ILE A 255 -4.56 14.13 -17.24
N LEU A 256 -4.73 14.02 -18.55
CA LEU A 256 -4.22 15.00 -19.50
C LEU A 256 -5.03 16.29 -19.55
N GLN A 257 -6.35 16.18 -19.37
CA GLN A 257 -7.26 17.33 -19.46
C GLN A 257 -7.40 18.12 -18.15
N GLN A 258 -7.09 17.51 -17.00
CA GLN A 258 -7.28 18.10 -15.69
C GLN A 258 -6.00 18.11 -14.83
N PRO A 259 -4.86 18.61 -15.33
CA PRO A 259 -3.60 18.56 -14.57
C PRO A 259 -3.66 19.32 -13.25
N LEU A 260 -4.47 20.39 -13.19
CA LEU A 260 -4.67 21.18 -11.97
C LEU A 260 -5.40 20.35 -10.89
N VAL A 261 -6.44 19.61 -11.27
CA VAL A 261 -7.17 18.72 -10.35
C VAL A 261 -6.21 17.66 -9.78
N ILE A 262 -5.35 17.08 -10.61
CA ILE A 262 -4.34 16.12 -10.17
C ILE A 262 -3.38 16.74 -9.16
N ALA A 263 -2.88 17.94 -9.45
CA ALA A 263 -1.99 18.66 -8.54
C ALA A 263 -2.67 18.96 -7.19
N MET A 264 -3.95 19.34 -7.22
CA MET A 264 -4.73 19.60 -6.00
C MET A 264 -4.98 18.31 -5.19
N LEU A 265 -5.33 17.21 -5.84
CA LEU A 265 -5.50 15.90 -5.19
C LEU A 265 -4.17 15.36 -4.62
N ALA A 266 -3.05 15.70 -5.25
CA ALA A 266 -1.72 15.32 -4.80
C ALA A 266 -1.37 15.93 -3.42
N VAL A 267 -1.82 17.14 -3.12
CA VAL A 267 -1.46 17.87 -1.88
C VAL A 267 -1.85 17.09 -0.62
N PRO A 268 -3.13 16.71 -0.38
CA PRO A 268 -3.51 15.95 0.80
C PRO A 268 -2.80 14.59 0.88
N ILE A 269 -2.56 13.93 -0.26
CA ILE A 269 -1.86 12.64 -0.31
C ILE A 269 -0.40 12.82 0.15
N LEU A 270 0.32 13.83 -0.35
CA LEU A 270 1.69 14.12 0.05
C LEU A 270 1.80 14.42 1.54
N ILE A 271 0.93 15.28 2.04
CA ILE A 271 0.90 15.64 3.47
C ILE A 271 0.67 14.38 4.31
N GLN A 272 -0.30 13.55 3.93
CA GLN A 272 -0.63 12.31 4.63
C GLN A 272 0.55 11.33 4.67
N VAL A 273 1.22 11.11 3.54
CA VAL A 273 2.36 10.18 3.45
C VAL A 273 3.49 10.61 4.39
N PHE A 274 3.91 11.89 4.33
CA PHE A 274 4.98 12.39 5.18
C PHE A 274 4.57 12.46 6.65
N PHE A 275 3.35 12.86 6.95
CA PHE A 275 2.83 12.93 8.31
C PHE A 275 2.81 11.55 8.97
N ASN A 276 2.19 10.55 8.33
CA ASN A 276 2.07 9.21 8.91
C ASN A 276 3.42 8.49 8.99
N SER A 277 4.28 8.65 7.97
CA SER A 277 5.64 8.13 8.01
C SER A 277 6.45 8.72 9.16
N GLY A 278 6.45 10.05 9.27
CA GLY A 278 7.15 10.77 10.33
C GLY A 278 6.62 10.40 11.72
N LEU A 279 5.31 10.32 11.87
CA LEU A 279 4.67 9.93 13.12
C LEU A 279 5.04 8.51 13.54
N ALA A 280 4.92 7.54 12.63
CA ALA A 280 5.28 6.15 12.91
C ALA A 280 6.77 6.01 13.28
N TYR A 281 7.64 6.69 12.53
CA TYR A 281 9.08 6.68 12.80
C TYR A 281 9.42 7.30 14.15
N TRP A 282 8.83 8.44 14.47
CA TRP A 282 9.02 9.14 15.74
C TRP A 282 8.47 8.36 16.93
N LEU A 283 7.25 7.81 16.84
CA LEU A 283 6.65 7.00 17.88
C LEU A 283 7.48 5.75 18.18
N ASN A 284 7.99 5.04 17.15
CA ASN A 284 8.88 3.90 17.35
C ASN A 284 10.15 4.29 18.12
N ARG A 285 10.70 5.47 17.84
CA ARG A 285 11.84 6.01 18.60
C ARG A 285 11.49 6.25 20.07
N GLN A 286 10.29 6.81 20.34
CA GLN A 286 9.83 7.08 21.71
C GLN A 286 9.61 5.81 22.53
N VAL A 287 9.11 4.75 21.91
CA VAL A 287 8.89 3.46 22.61
C VAL A 287 10.16 2.60 22.68
N GLY A 288 11.30 3.10 22.16
CA GLY A 288 12.60 2.45 22.27
C GLY A 288 12.85 1.31 21.27
N GLU A 289 12.11 1.25 20.18
CA GLU A 289 12.36 0.26 19.13
C GLU A 289 13.62 0.59 18.32
N LYS A 290 14.26 -0.45 17.77
CA LYS A 290 15.46 -0.29 16.94
C LYS A 290 15.11 0.32 15.58
N HIS A 291 16.12 0.93 14.94
CA HIS A 291 15.96 1.55 13.61
C HIS A 291 15.43 0.57 12.56
N ASN A 292 15.89 -0.69 12.56
CA ASN A 292 15.42 -1.71 11.62
C ASN A 292 13.95 -2.14 11.81
N ILE A 293 13.33 -1.78 12.94
CA ILE A 293 11.89 -1.94 13.21
C ILE A 293 11.14 -0.66 12.83
N ALA A 294 11.70 0.49 13.20
CA ALA A 294 11.09 1.79 12.93
C ALA A 294 10.98 2.10 11.42
N CYS A 295 11.97 1.66 10.62
CA CYS A 295 11.97 1.88 9.18
C CYS A 295 10.78 1.23 8.48
N PRO A 296 10.58 -0.10 8.57
CA PRO A 296 9.40 -0.72 7.96
C PRO A 296 8.10 -0.18 8.55
N SER A 297 8.04 0.12 9.85
CA SER A 297 6.87 0.75 10.46
C SER A 297 6.52 2.10 9.82
N ALA A 298 7.51 2.97 9.60
CA ALA A 298 7.31 4.26 8.94
C ALA A 298 6.81 4.13 7.51
N LEU A 299 7.34 3.16 6.77
CA LEU A 299 6.97 2.93 5.38
C LEU A 299 5.60 2.25 5.25
N ILE A 300 5.27 1.33 6.14
CA ILE A 300 3.94 0.71 6.23
C ILE A 300 2.89 1.77 6.60
N GLY A 301 3.19 2.64 7.57
CA GLY A 301 2.31 3.73 7.97
C GLY A 301 2.04 4.76 6.88
N ALA A 302 3.00 4.95 5.96
CA ALA A 302 2.88 5.86 4.83
C ALA A 302 2.17 5.27 3.61
N SER A 303 2.32 3.97 3.37
CA SER A 303 1.88 3.29 2.15
C SER A 303 0.40 3.00 2.14
N ASN A 304 -0.23 3.11 0.98
CA ASN A 304 -1.65 2.85 0.76
C ASN A 304 -1.84 1.63 -0.14
N PHE A 305 -2.92 0.89 0.08
CA PHE A 305 -3.28 -0.24 -0.78
C PHE A 305 -4.11 0.27 -1.96
N PHE A 306 -3.43 0.91 -2.91
CA PHE A 306 -4.09 1.58 -4.03
C PHE A 306 -4.88 0.63 -4.92
N GLU A 307 -4.46 -0.62 -5.07
CA GLU A 307 -5.15 -1.60 -5.90
C GLU A 307 -6.57 -1.88 -5.38
N LEU A 308 -6.70 -2.07 -4.07
CA LEU A 308 -8.00 -2.22 -3.43
C LEU A 308 -8.80 -0.91 -3.50
N ALA A 309 -8.14 0.23 -3.26
CA ALA A 309 -8.78 1.54 -3.27
C ALA A 309 -9.37 1.86 -4.65
N VAL A 310 -8.60 1.63 -5.73
CA VAL A 310 -9.08 1.84 -7.11
C VAL A 310 -10.23 0.90 -7.44
N ALA A 311 -10.10 -0.39 -7.10
CA ALA A 311 -11.16 -1.37 -7.35
C ALA A 311 -12.46 -1.01 -6.61
N ALA A 312 -12.35 -0.63 -5.33
CA ALA A 312 -13.48 -0.17 -4.55
C ALA A 312 -14.07 1.14 -5.09
N ALA A 313 -13.23 2.12 -5.47
CA ALA A 313 -13.68 3.39 -6.04
C ALA A 313 -14.45 3.18 -7.35
N ILE A 314 -13.95 2.33 -8.23
CA ILE A 314 -14.62 1.98 -9.48
C ILE A 314 -15.96 1.27 -9.21
N SER A 315 -15.98 0.30 -8.29
CA SER A 315 -17.19 -0.46 -7.96
C SER A 315 -18.25 0.40 -7.27
N LEU A 316 -17.85 1.37 -6.44
CA LEU A 316 -18.78 2.21 -5.67
C LEU A 316 -19.26 3.43 -6.46
N PHE A 317 -18.39 4.02 -7.27
CA PHE A 317 -18.63 5.33 -7.90
C PHE A 317 -18.49 5.32 -9.42
N GLY A 318 -18.03 4.21 -10.00
CA GLY A 318 -17.82 4.06 -11.44
C GLY A 318 -16.44 4.49 -11.95
N PHE A 319 -16.10 4.08 -13.18
CA PHE A 319 -14.79 4.29 -13.80
C PHE A 319 -14.41 5.77 -14.00
N HIS A 320 -15.37 6.62 -14.33
CA HIS A 320 -15.14 8.03 -14.65
C HIS A 320 -15.37 8.94 -13.44
N SER A 321 -15.49 8.38 -12.25
CA SER A 321 -15.70 9.14 -11.02
C SER A 321 -14.45 9.88 -10.57
N GLY A 322 -14.63 10.98 -9.86
CA GLY A 322 -13.56 11.65 -9.14
C GLY A 322 -12.90 10.75 -8.10
N ALA A 323 -13.63 9.78 -7.55
CA ALA A 323 -13.09 8.80 -6.60
C ALA A 323 -12.04 7.88 -7.28
N ALA A 324 -12.35 7.36 -8.46
CA ALA A 324 -11.41 6.57 -9.23
C ALA A 324 -10.17 7.42 -9.62
N LEU A 325 -10.38 8.66 -10.05
CA LEU A 325 -9.28 9.58 -10.36
C LEU A 325 -8.40 9.84 -9.13
N ALA A 326 -8.97 10.15 -7.98
CA ALA A 326 -8.20 10.42 -6.75
C ALA A 326 -7.34 9.22 -6.32
N THR A 327 -7.87 8.00 -6.43
CA THR A 327 -7.11 6.79 -6.12
C THR A 327 -5.96 6.55 -7.11
N VAL A 328 -6.15 6.83 -8.40
CA VAL A 328 -5.09 6.73 -9.43
C VAL A 328 -4.03 7.81 -9.25
N VAL A 329 -4.40 9.02 -8.81
CA VAL A 329 -3.42 10.06 -8.41
C VAL A 329 -2.58 9.56 -7.23
N GLY A 330 -3.16 8.81 -6.29
CA GLY A 330 -2.42 8.13 -5.22
C GLY A 330 -1.30 7.24 -5.76
N VAL A 331 -1.60 6.41 -6.77
CA VAL A 331 -0.60 5.55 -7.42
C VAL A 331 0.52 6.36 -8.07
N LEU A 332 0.16 7.42 -8.78
CA LEU A 332 1.11 8.31 -9.46
C LEU A 332 2.15 8.89 -8.47
N ILE A 333 1.70 9.23 -7.27
CA ILE A 333 2.50 9.91 -6.26
C ILE A 333 3.25 8.91 -5.38
N GLU A 334 2.62 7.81 -5.02
CA GLU A 334 3.11 6.91 -3.97
C GLU A 334 4.54 6.44 -4.24
N VAL A 335 4.84 5.91 -5.42
CA VAL A 335 6.16 5.31 -5.69
C VAL A 335 7.30 6.33 -5.58
N PRO A 336 7.26 7.51 -6.24
CA PRO A 336 8.33 8.51 -6.10
C PRO A 336 8.47 9.03 -4.67
N VAL A 337 7.35 9.25 -3.98
CA VAL A 337 7.35 9.78 -2.61
C VAL A 337 7.87 8.75 -1.61
N MET A 338 7.49 7.48 -1.74
CA MET A 338 8.01 6.42 -0.89
C MET A 338 9.54 6.26 -1.02
N LEU A 339 10.11 6.46 -2.20
CA LEU A 339 11.57 6.49 -2.39
C LEU A 339 12.22 7.69 -1.68
N LEU A 340 11.53 8.84 -1.61
CA LEU A 340 11.99 9.96 -0.79
C LEU A 340 11.94 9.61 0.70
N VAL A 341 10.87 8.98 1.17
CA VAL A 341 10.75 8.50 2.56
C VAL A 341 11.87 7.52 2.88
N VAL A 342 12.15 6.52 2.02
CA VAL A 342 13.28 5.59 2.15
C VAL A 342 14.59 6.35 2.32
N ARG A 343 14.82 7.38 1.47
CA ARG A 343 16.05 8.19 1.54
C ARG A 343 16.15 8.97 2.86
N VAL A 344 15.05 9.57 3.32
CA VAL A 344 15.01 10.33 4.59
C VAL A 344 15.26 9.40 5.77
N VAL A 345 14.58 8.26 5.83
CA VAL A 345 14.71 7.28 6.91
C VAL A 345 16.15 6.74 6.98
N ASN A 346 16.76 6.39 5.84
CA ASN A 346 18.16 5.91 5.80
C ASN A 346 19.15 6.99 6.23
N ARG A 347 18.95 8.25 5.83
CA ARG A 347 19.83 9.37 6.22
C ARG A 347 19.69 9.75 7.69
N SER A 348 18.51 9.57 8.27
CA SER A 348 18.24 9.92 9.67
C SER A 348 18.64 8.83 10.67
N ARG A 349 19.25 7.73 10.23
CA ARG A 349 19.68 6.62 11.10
C ARG A 349 20.55 7.08 12.27
N GLY A 350 21.54 7.94 12.02
CA GLY A 350 22.41 8.46 13.07
C GLY A 350 21.64 9.22 14.16
N TRP A 351 20.71 10.09 13.75
CA TRP A 351 19.82 10.81 14.67
C TRP A 351 18.91 9.86 15.45
N TYR A 352 18.40 8.83 14.80
CA TYR A 352 17.53 7.84 15.43
C TYR A 352 18.27 7.06 16.53
N GLU A 353 19.48 6.55 16.23
CA GLU A 353 20.26 5.71 17.13
C GLU A 353 20.93 6.49 18.29
N GLN A 354 21.17 7.81 18.13
CA GLN A 354 21.72 8.64 19.22
C GLN A 354 20.83 8.66 20.46
N ALA A 355 19.50 8.65 20.31
CA ALA A 355 18.60 8.61 21.46
C ALA A 355 18.68 7.28 22.23
N ALA A 356 18.88 6.16 21.53
CA ALA A 356 19.04 4.85 22.15
C ALA A 356 20.34 4.78 22.98
N ARG A 357 21.42 5.43 22.52
CA ARG A 357 22.69 5.53 23.27
C ARG A 357 22.54 6.39 24.52
N ASN A 358 21.81 7.50 24.45
CA ASN A 358 21.59 8.39 25.57
C ASN A 358 20.63 7.79 26.62
N ALA A 359 19.70 6.95 26.24
CA ALA A 359 18.79 6.23 27.14
C ALA A 359 19.43 5.00 27.80
N GLY A 360 20.46 4.41 27.18
CA GLY A 360 21.23 3.27 27.71
C GLY A 360 22.48 3.65 28.55
N GLY A 361 22.79 4.93 28.66
CA GLY A 361 23.99 5.46 29.32
C GLY A 361 23.82 5.84 30.79
N HIS A 362 23.07 5.07 31.60
CA HIS A 362 23.28 5.08 33.05
C HIS A 362 24.12 3.83 33.40
N PRO A 363 25.41 3.98 33.71
CA PRO A 363 26.14 2.92 34.38
C PRO A 363 25.56 2.77 35.78
N ALA A 364 25.20 1.54 36.15
CA ALA A 364 24.88 1.12 37.50
C ALA A 364 26.14 1.16 38.38
#